data_d9edb96d10033c9824bbd680826b1532
#
_entry.id   d9edb96d10033c9824bbd680826b1532
#
_cell.length_a   1.000
_cell.length_b   1.000
_cell.length_c   1.000
_cell.angle_alpha   90.00
_cell.angle_beta   90.00
_cell.angle_gamma   90.00
#
_symmetry.space_group_name_H-M   'P 1'
#
loop_
_entity.id
_entity.type
_entity.pdbx_description
1 polymer ?
#
loop_
_entity_poly.entity_id
_entity_poly.type
_entity_poly.pdbx_seq_one_letter_code
_entity_poly.pdbx_strand_id
1 'polypeptide(L)'
;MCGGKGTRLESPREKPLHPIDGVAMVDRVLDGLEESRVDAVYAAVSPNAPETRTHLEAIDGVTTIETAGDGYVADLMALLERSDIEPPILTVAADVPLLAGAAVDRVLAAHGDATDGDGSAAPSLTVAVPVALKRRLGVSVDATLESDDHLAPTGVNVVGDSDESMSMTHVSYDPRLAINVNRREDARIAAARLSAASTEDR
;
A
#
# COMPACT_ATOMS: atom_id res chain seq x y z
N MET A 1 4.37 -4.05 -2.80
CA MET A 1 5.36 -3.34 -3.66
C MET A 1 6.48 -2.76 -2.81
N CYS A 2 7.70 -3.33 -2.90
CA CYS A 2 8.85 -3.05 -2.01
C CYS A 2 10.06 -2.47 -2.79
N GLY A 3 9.83 -1.52 -3.71
CA GLY A 3 10.85 -1.06 -4.66
C GLY A 3 11.55 0.28 -4.35
N GLY A 4 11.10 1.02 -3.34
CA GLY A 4 11.61 2.37 -3.09
C GLY A 4 12.97 2.40 -2.36
N LYS A 5 13.93 3.20 -2.86
CA LYS A 5 15.26 3.39 -2.23
C LYS A 5 15.25 4.02 -0.83
N GLY A 6 14.12 4.58 -0.39
CA GLY A 6 13.91 5.12 0.96
C GLY A 6 14.86 6.23 1.41
N THR A 7 15.52 6.93 0.49
CA THR A 7 16.59 7.91 0.81
C THR A 7 16.16 9.05 1.73
N ARG A 8 14.86 9.43 1.68
CA ARG A 8 14.31 10.52 2.52
C ARG A 8 14.08 10.11 3.98
N LEU A 9 13.97 8.79 4.25
CA LEU A 9 13.78 8.26 5.59
C LEU A 9 15.08 8.28 6.41
N GLU A 10 16.25 8.38 5.71
CA GLU A 10 17.58 8.37 6.33
C GLU A 10 17.75 7.18 7.31
N SER A 11 17.18 6.04 6.96
CA SER A 11 17.27 4.80 7.74
C SER A 11 18.55 4.05 7.38
N PRO A 12 19.23 3.43 8.34
CA PRO A 12 20.33 2.51 8.07
C PRO A 12 19.86 1.18 7.46
N ARG A 13 18.57 0.89 7.54
CA ARG A 13 17.92 -0.30 6.97
C ARG A 13 17.20 0.07 5.68
N GLU A 14 16.92 -0.92 4.86
CA GLU A 14 16.02 -0.77 3.72
C GLU A 14 14.64 -0.27 4.17
N LYS A 15 13.99 0.57 3.37
CA LYS A 15 12.75 1.26 3.76
C LYS A 15 11.66 0.31 4.27
N PRO A 16 11.36 -0.84 3.62
CA PRO A 16 10.34 -1.77 4.11
C PRO A 16 10.66 -2.39 5.48
N LEU A 17 11.96 -2.51 5.81
CA LEU A 17 12.44 -3.08 7.08
C LEU A 17 12.62 -2.02 8.19
N HIS A 18 12.29 -0.76 7.92
CA HIS A 18 12.35 0.26 8.96
C HIS A 18 11.32 -0.05 10.07
N PRO A 19 11.75 -0.11 11.35
CA PRO A 19 10.85 -0.46 12.44
C PRO A 19 9.89 0.71 12.78
N ILE A 20 8.61 0.36 12.90
CA ILE A 20 7.57 1.23 13.45
C ILE A 20 7.09 0.56 14.74
N ASP A 21 7.38 1.17 15.89
CA ASP A 21 7.09 0.56 17.20
C ASP A 21 7.63 -0.87 17.34
N GLY A 22 8.89 -1.06 16.93
CA GLY A 22 9.62 -2.33 17.06
C GLY A 22 9.35 -3.39 15.99
N VAL A 23 8.34 -3.24 15.13
CA VAL A 23 7.97 -4.17 14.06
C VAL A 23 8.33 -3.58 12.70
N ALA A 24 8.88 -4.37 11.78
CA ALA A 24 9.21 -3.88 10.45
C ALA A 24 7.94 -3.37 9.73
N MET A 25 8.11 -2.30 8.96
CA MET A 25 6.98 -1.63 8.29
C MET A 25 6.25 -2.58 7.33
N VAL A 26 6.98 -3.43 6.62
CA VAL A 26 6.41 -4.42 5.71
C VAL A 26 5.62 -5.50 6.46
N ASP A 27 6.07 -5.93 7.64
CA ASP A 27 5.36 -6.93 8.44
C ASP A 27 3.99 -6.40 8.87
N ARG A 28 3.92 -5.14 9.28
CA ARG A 28 2.64 -4.49 9.61
C ARG A 28 1.68 -4.40 8.43
N VAL A 29 2.21 -4.21 7.22
CA VAL A 29 1.39 -4.24 6.01
C VAL A 29 0.87 -5.66 5.76
N LEU A 30 1.71 -6.67 5.96
CA LEU A 30 1.33 -8.08 5.81
C LEU A 30 0.28 -8.48 6.86
N ASP A 31 0.43 -8.08 8.12
CA ASP A 31 -0.58 -8.29 9.18
C ASP A 31 -1.95 -7.74 8.74
N GLY A 32 -1.98 -6.52 8.21
CA GLY A 32 -3.21 -5.90 7.72
C GLY A 32 -3.82 -6.58 6.48
N LEU A 33 -3.01 -7.21 5.64
CA LEU A 33 -3.49 -8.03 4.53
C LEU A 33 -4.01 -9.38 4.99
N GLU A 34 -3.33 -10.04 5.94
CA GLU A 34 -3.76 -11.32 6.53
C GLU A 34 -5.10 -11.20 7.26
N GLU A 35 -5.35 -10.07 7.92
CA GLU A 35 -6.63 -9.77 8.60
C GLU A 35 -7.79 -9.45 7.63
N SER A 36 -7.53 -9.35 6.33
CA SER A 36 -8.51 -8.99 5.30
C SER A 36 -9.04 -10.21 4.54
N ARG A 37 -9.95 -9.97 3.59
CA ARG A 37 -10.48 -11.00 2.69
C ARG A 37 -9.58 -11.31 1.48
N VAL A 38 -8.33 -10.88 1.46
CA VAL A 38 -7.37 -11.17 0.38
C VAL A 38 -6.95 -12.64 0.46
N ASP A 39 -7.03 -13.37 -0.65
CA ASP A 39 -6.76 -14.82 -0.68
C ASP A 39 -5.27 -15.16 -0.79
N ALA A 40 -4.47 -14.33 -1.47
CA ALA A 40 -3.05 -14.57 -1.70
C ALA A 40 -2.25 -13.27 -1.67
N VAL A 41 -1.02 -13.34 -1.16
CA VAL A 41 -0.12 -12.19 -1.05
C VAL A 41 1.15 -12.43 -1.85
N TYR A 42 1.41 -11.53 -2.79
CA TYR A 42 2.64 -11.48 -3.59
C TYR A 42 3.46 -10.26 -3.18
N ALA A 43 4.70 -10.49 -2.79
CA ALA A 43 5.64 -9.43 -2.44
C ALA A 43 6.56 -9.12 -3.62
N ALA A 44 6.29 -8.03 -4.32
CA ALA A 44 7.14 -7.55 -5.41
C ALA A 44 8.34 -6.78 -4.83
N VAL A 45 9.56 -7.29 -5.03
CA VAL A 45 10.79 -6.75 -4.45
C VAL A 45 11.77 -6.37 -5.54
N SER A 46 12.27 -5.16 -5.49
CA SER A 46 13.28 -4.67 -6.42
C SER A 46 14.69 -5.17 -6.03
N PRO A 47 15.64 -5.26 -6.98
CA PRO A 47 17.03 -5.61 -6.70
C PRO A 47 17.73 -4.65 -5.70
N ASN A 48 17.14 -3.47 -5.49
CA ASN A 48 17.65 -2.48 -4.54
C ASN A 48 17.31 -2.78 -3.06
N ALA A 49 16.60 -3.89 -2.80
CA ALA A 49 16.11 -4.26 -1.47
C ALA A 49 16.39 -5.75 -1.14
N PRO A 50 17.69 -6.19 -1.15
CA PRO A 50 18.06 -7.58 -0.94
C PRO A 50 17.78 -8.08 0.48
N GLU A 51 17.89 -7.23 1.51
CA GLU A 51 17.56 -7.60 2.89
C GLU A 51 16.04 -7.81 3.05
N THR A 52 15.24 -6.94 2.43
CA THR A 52 13.78 -7.08 2.38
C THR A 52 13.37 -8.37 1.69
N ARG A 53 14.03 -8.72 0.58
CA ARG A 53 13.79 -9.97 -0.11
C ARG A 53 14.03 -11.18 0.79
N THR A 54 15.22 -11.25 1.42
CA THR A 54 15.56 -12.33 2.34
C THR A 54 14.58 -12.44 3.50
N HIS A 55 14.15 -11.30 4.04
CA HIS A 55 13.15 -11.24 5.11
C HIS A 55 11.81 -11.83 4.67
N LEU A 56 11.31 -11.42 3.51
CA LEU A 56 10.01 -11.85 2.98
C LEU A 56 10.00 -13.31 2.53
N GLU A 57 11.11 -13.83 2.00
CA GLU A 57 11.27 -15.26 1.64
C GLU A 57 11.17 -16.18 2.86
N ALA A 58 11.36 -15.67 4.08
CA ALA A 58 11.25 -16.41 5.33
C ALA A 58 9.83 -16.38 5.95
N ILE A 59 8.88 -15.64 5.35
CA ILE A 59 7.51 -15.51 5.85
C ILE A 59 6.60 -16.52 5.13
N ASP A 60 5.97 -17.38 5.89
CA ASP A 60 5.00 -18.33 5.36
C ASP A 60 3.77 -17.61 4.76
N GLY A 61 3.24 -18.11 3.67
CA GLY A 61 2.06 -17.53 3.01
C GLY A 61 2.34 -16.32 2.11
N VAL A 62 3.59 -15.86 2.00
CA VAL A 62 3.99 -14.75 1.11
C VAL A 62 4.82 -15.29 -0.06
N THR A 63 4.37 -15.04 -1.28
CA THR A 63 5.13 -15.35 -2.48
C THR A 63 5.97 -14.17 -2.92
N THR A 64 7.29 -14.28 -2.82
CA THR A 64 8.21 -13.20 -3.22
C THR A 64 8.48 -13.24 -4.72
N ILE A 65 8.34 -12.09 -5.40
CA ILE A 65 8.62 -11.92 -6.83
C ILE A 65 9.67 -10.83 -6.99
N GLU A 66 10.78 -11.17 -7.66
CA GLU A 66 11.79 -10.17 -8.01
C GLU A 66 11.33 -9.38 -9.23
N THR A 67 11.42 -8.03 -9.15
CA THR A 67 11.12 -7.10 -10.23
C THR A 67 12.41 -6.49 -10.78
N ALA A 68 12.34 -5.79 -11.92
CA ALA A 68 13.50 -5.11 -12.49
C ALA A 68 13.93 -3.89 -11.65
N GLY A 69 13.00 -3.30 -10.88
CA GLY A 69 13.25 -2.10 -10.08
C GLY A 69 13.26 -0.83 -10.91
N ASP A 70 12.63 -0.84 -12.08
CA ASP A 70 12.53 0.28 -13.02
C ASP A 70 11.42 1.29 -12.66
N GLY A 71 10.79 1.08 -11.52
CA GLY A 71 9.75 1.94 -10.96
C GLY A 71 8.38 1.23 -10.87
N TYR A 72 7.47 1.85 -10.10
CA TYR A 72 6.19 1.24 -9.74
C TYR A 72 5.38 0.76 -10.95
N VAL A 73 5.25 1.60 -11.98
CA VAL A 73 4.41 1.27 -13.15
C VAL A 73 5.03 0.14 -13.97
N ALA A 74 6.34 0.21 -14.25
CA ALA A 74 7.05 -0.80 -15.04
C ALA A 74 7.05 -2.16 -14.31
N ASP A 75 7.34 -2.15 -13.01
CA ASP A 75 7.31 -3.35 -12.17
C ASP A 75 5.89 -3.96 -12.09
N LEU A 76 4.86 -3.12 -11.97
CA LEU A 76 3.47 -3.57 -11.97
C LEU A 76 3.07 -4.20 -13.31
N MET A 77 3.41 -3.57 -14.42
CA MET A 77 3.10 -4.12 -15.76
C MET A 77 3.75 -5.49 -15.97
N ALA A 78 5.01 -5.64 -15.54
CA ALA A 78 5.70 -6.94 -15.61
C ALA A 78 5.05 -8.01 -14.72
N LEU A 79 4.45 -7.62 -13.58
CA LEU A 79 3.68 -8.54 -12.75
C LEU A 79 2.38 -8.98 -13.42
N LEU A 80 1.67 -8.07 -14.09
CA LEU A 80 0.42 -8.36 -14.80
C LEU A 80 0.61 -9.26 -16.04
N GLU A 81 1.83 -9.36 -16.59
CA GLU A 81 2.15 -10.29 -17.67
C GLU A 81 2.29 -11.76 -17.19
N ARG A 82 2.30 -11.99 -15.89
CA ARG A 82 2.42 -13.33 -15.30
C ARG A 82 1.07 -14.05 -15.34
N SER A 83 1.10 -15.33 -15.72
CA SER A 83 -0.10 -16.17 -15.78
C SER A 83 -0.66 -16.61 -14.43
N ASP A 84 0.07 -16.36 -13.33
CA ASP A 84 -0.33 -16.66 -11.95
C ASP A 84 -0.88 -15.43 -11.22
N ILE A 85 -0.97 -14.29 -11.89
CA ILE A 85 -1.53 -13.04 -11.36
C ILE A 85 -2.62 -12.54 -12.30
N GLU A 86 -3.87 -12.65 -11.86
CA GLU A 86 -5.05 -12.27 -12.64
C GLU A 86 -5.77 -11.08 -11.99
N PRO A 87 -6.05 -10.00 -12.73
CA PRO A 87 -6.90 -8.91 -12.25
C PRO A 87 -8.35 -9.40 -11.94
N PRO A 88 -9.05 -8.72 -11.00
CA PRO A 88 -8.59 -7.54 -10.29
C PRO A 88 -7.61 -7.87 -9.16
N ILE A 89 -6.54 -7.09 -9.04
CA ILE A 89 -5.54 -7.23 -7.96
C ILE A 89 -5.47 -5.99 -7.08
N LEU A 90 -5.36 -6.19 -5.78
CA LEU A 90 -5.04 -5.11 -4.84
C LEU A 90 -3.52 -4.90 -4.82
N THR A 91 -3.07 -3.67 -5.04
CA THR A 91 -1.67 -3.28 -4.86
C THR A 91 -1.52 -2.41 -3.62
N VAL A 92 -0.53 -2.72 -2.79
CA VAL A 92 -0.23 -1.97 -1.57
C VAL A 92 1.24 -1.61 -1.54
N ALA A 93 1.53 -0.34 -1.26
CA ALA A 93 2.89 0.11 -0.99
C ALA A 93 3.35 -0.36 0.40
N ALA A 94 4.61 -0.77 0.53
CA ALA A 94 5.17 -1.26 1.80
C ALA A 94 5.38 -0.15 2.86
N ASP A 95 4.95 1.07 2.59
CA ASP A 95 5.13 2.24 3.46
C ASP A 95 3.84 2.72 4.16
N VAL A 96 2.83 1.86 4.22
CA VAL A 96 1.53 2.13 4.88
C VAL A 96 1.40 1.27 6.16
N PRO A 97 2.20 1.50 7.20
CA PRO A 97 2.32 0.58 8.35
C PRO A 97 1.10 0.54 9.27
N LEU A 98 0.10 1.38 9.04
CA LEU A 98 -1.17 1.37 9.79
C LEU A 98 -2.30 0.71 9.00
N LEU A 99 -1.98 0.03 7.90
CA LEU A 99 -2.96 -0.74 7.14
C LEU A 99 -3.64 -1.75 8.08
N ALA A 100 -4.95 -1.86 7.99
CA ALA A 100 -5.73 -2.83 8.75
C ALA A 100 -6.71 -3.54 7.83
N GLY A 101 -7.04 -4.80 8.11
CA GLY A 101 -7.90 -5.61 7.29
C GLY A 101 -9.23 -4.96 6.96
N ALA A 102 -9.87 -4.32 7.94
CA ALA A 102 -11.11 -3.57 7.73
C ALA A 102 -10.97 -2.38 6.75
N ALA A 103 -9.79 -1.78 6.60
CA ALA A 103 -9.57 -0.74 5.60
C ALA A 103 -9.41 -1.34 4.20
N VAL A 104 -8.70 -2.46 4.09
CA VAL A 104 -8.57 -3.26 2.86
C VAL A 104 -9.94 -3.71 2.38
N ASP A 105 -10.74 -4.30 3.25
CA ASP A 105 -12.08 -4.81 2.93
C ASP A 105 -13.04 -3.72 2.44
N ARG A 106 -12.93 -2.48 2.98
CA ARG A 106 -13.71 -1.34 2.48
C ARG A 106 -13.27 -0.92 1.07
N VAL A 107 -11.97 -0.96 0.78
CA VAL A 107 -11.46 -0.66 -0.57
C VAL A 107 -11.97 -1.70 -1.58
N LEU A 108 -11.89 -2.98 -1.23
CA LEU A 108 -12.39 -4.07 -2.07
C LEU A 108 -13.91 -4.00 -2.26
N ALA A 109 -14.67 -3.64 -1.22
CA ALA A 109 -16.11 -3.41 -1.34
C ALA A 109 -16.44 -2.23 -2.26
N ALA A 110 -15.73 -1.10 -2.11
CA ALA A 110 -15.92 0.06 -2.97
C ALA A 110 -15.60 -0.23 -4.44
N HIS A 111 -14.61 -1.11 -4.71
CA HIS A 111 -14.33 -1.58 -6.05
C HIS A 111 -15.45 -2.50 -6.57
N GLY A 112 -15.92 -3.46 -5.75
CA GLY A 112 -17.03 -4.36 -6.10
C GLY A 112 -18.32 -3.58 -6.43
N ASP A 113 -18.71 -2.63 -5.59
CA ASP A 113 -19.91 -1.78 -5.82
C ASP A 113 -19.83 -1.00 -7.15
N ALA A 114 -18.62 -0.70 -7.62
CA ALA A 114 -18.39 -0.01 -8.87
C ALA A 114 -18.46 -0.93 -10.10
N THR A 115 -18.34 -2.24 -9.91
CA THR A 115 -18.35 -3.26 -10.96
C THR A 115 -19.69 -4.00 -11.06
N ASP A 116 -20.53 -3.95 -10.01
CA ASP A 116 -21.81 -4.63 -9.95
C ASP A 116 -22.88 -3.92 -10.81
N GLY A 117 -22.98 -4.25 -12.09
CA GLY A 117 -24.07 -3.69 -12.87
C GLY A 117 -24.36 -4.32 -14.23
N ASP A 118 -23.37 -4.66 -15.02
CA ASP A 118 -23.62 -5.08 -16.40
C ASP A 118 -22.66 -6.16 -16.95
N GLY A 119 -21.76 -6.71 -16.10
CA GLY A 119 -20.77 -7.69 -16.55
C GLY A 119 -19.65 -7.08 -17.39
N SER A 120 -19.48 -5.75 -17.34
CA SER A 120 -18.34 -5.08 -17.95
C SER A 120 -17.06 -5.36 -17.16
N ALA A 121 -15.91 -5.26 -17.84
CA ALA A 121 -14.60 -5.39 -17.23
C ALA A 121 -14.43 -4.40 -16.07
N ALA A 122 -13.82 -4.86 -14.98
CA ALA A 122 -13.67 -4.08 -13.76
C ALA A 122 -12.69 -2.89 -13.95
N PRO A 123 -13.07 -1.63 -13.65
CA PRO A 123 -12.18 -0.49 -13.76
C PRO A 123 -11.11 -0.53 -12.68
N SER A 124 -9.97 0.11 -12.93
CA SER A 124 -8.98 0.32 -11.88
C SER A 124 -9.45 1.37 -10.87
N LEU A 125 -9.07 1.22 -9.58
CA LEU A 125 -9.44 2.11 -8.49
C LEU A 125 -8.20 2.66 -7.79
N THR A 126 -8.01 3.97 -7.79
CA THR A 126 -7.00 4.65 -6.98
C THR A 126 -7.62 5.08 -5.65
N VAL A 127 -6.99 4.67 -4.53
CA VAL A 127 -7.41 5.14 -3.21
C VAL A 127 -6.63 6.39 -2.84
N ALA A 128 -7.36 7.46 -2.57
CA ALA A 128 -6.79 8.75 -2.18
C ALA A 128 -7.37 9.24 -0.84
N VAL A 129 -6.64 10.12 -0.19
CA VAL A 129 -7.09 10.82 1.02
C VAL A 129 -6.99 12.33 0.81
N PRO A 130 -7.84 13.13 1.48
CA PRO A 130 -7.68 14.59 1.44
C PRO A 130 -6.30 15.04 1.96
N VAL A 131 -5.64 15.91 1.23
CA VAL A 131 -4.39 16.58 1.66
C VAL A 131 -4.59 17.26 3.01
N ALA A 132 -5.77 17.83 3.25
CA ALA A 132 -6.14 18.41 4.54
C ALA A 132 -6.06 17.40 5.70
N LEU A 133 -6.43 16.13 5.45
CA LEU A 133 -6.30 15.06 6.45
C LEU A 133 -4.81 14.79 6.76
N LYS A 134 -3.96 14.64 5.75
CA LYS A 134 -2.51 14.46 5.95
C LYS A 134 -1.89 15.61 6.75
N ARG A 135 -2.23 16.85 6.40
CA ARG A 135 -1.77 18.06 7.13
C ARG A 135 -2.25 18.08 8.58
N ARG A 136 -3.52 17.72 8.84
CA ARG A 136 -4.07 17.63 10.20
C ARG A 136 -3.37 16.56 11.04
N LEU A 137 -2.94 15.47 10.42
CA LEU A 137 -2.18 14.39 11.06
C LEU A 137 -0.71 14.76 11.29
N GLY A 138 -0.20 15.80 10.63
CA GLY A 138 1.19 16.22 10.68
C GLY A 138 2.12 15.39 9.81
N VAL A 139 1.59 14.56 8.90
CA VAL A 139 2.40 13.71 8.02
C VAL A 139 2.73 14.41 6.69
N SER A 140 3.80 13.95 6.06
CA SER A 140 4.27 14.52 4.80
C SER A 140 3.25 14.37 3.67
N VAL A 141 3.25 15.38 2.77
CA VAL A 141 2.52 15.34 1.49
C VAL A 141 3.56 15.39 0.39
N ASP A 142 3.98 14.23 -0.11
CA ASP A 142 5.04 14.13 -1.13
C ASP A 142 4.50 14.07 -2.55
N ALA A 143 3.21 13.76 -2.72
CA ALA A 143 2.52 13.73 -4.00
C ALA A 143 1.04 14.05 -3.83
N THR A 144 0.43 14.57 -4.89
CA THR A 144 -1.00 14.72 -5.07
C THR A 144 -1.43 14.05 -6.37
N LEU A 145 -2.72 13.82 -6.55
CA LEU A 145 -3.23 13.31 -7.83
C LEU A 145 -3.11 14.40 -8.90
N GLU A 146 -2.77 14.01 -10.13
CA GLU A 146 -2.71 14.95 -11.26
C GLU A 146 -4.10 15.53 -11.59
N SER A 147 -5.15 14.75 -11.35
CA SER A 147 -6.54 15.15 -11.57
C SER A 147 -7.10 16.06 -10.48
N ASP A 148 -6.53 16.04 -9.27
CA ASP A 148 -7.01 16.83 -8.12
C ASP A 148 -5.88 17.01 -7.08
N ASP A 149 -5.34 18.20 -6.96
CA ASP A 149 -4.26 18.55 -6.03
C ASP A 149 -4.68 18.61 -4.55
N HIS A 150 -6.00 18.52 -4.28
CA HIS A 150 -6.54 18.39 -2.93
C HIS A 150 -6.54 16.93 -2.43
N LEU A 151 -6.24 15.98 -3.29
CA LEU A 151 -6.17 14.56 -2.97
C LEU A 151 -4.74 14.04 -3.06
N ALA A 152 -4.35 13.21 -2.11
CA ALA A 152 -3.06 12.55 -2.07
C ALA A 152 -3.24 11.02 -2.20
N PRO A 153 -2.44 10.33 -3.03
CA PRO A 153 -2.52 8.87 -3.15
C PRO A 153 -2.09 8.20 -1.85
N THR A 154 -2.73 7.10 -1.51
CA THR A 154 -2.44 6.32 -0.30
C THR A 154 -1.36 5.25 -0.52
N GLY A 155 -1.06 4.91 -1.77
CA GLY A 155 -0.28 3.74 -2.10
C GLY A 155 -1.06 2.42 -2.06
N VAL A 156 -2.39 2.50 -1.91
CA VAL A 156 -3.32 1.37 -2.04
C VAL A 156 -4.16 1.59 -3.30
N ASN A 157 -4.22 0.61 -4.20
CA ASN A 157 -5.00 0.70 -5.43
C ASN A 157 -5.55 -0.68 -5.78
N VAL A 158 -6.63 -0.73 -6.56
CA VAL A 158 -7.07 -1.94 -7.24
C VAL A 158 -6.81 -1.77 -8.74
N VAL A 159 -6.13 -2.75 -9.33
CA VAL A 159 -5.93 -2.81 -10.77
C VAL A 159 -7.00 -3.74 -11.33
N GLY A 160 -7.86 -3.19 -12.15
CA GLY A 160 -8.93 -3.94 -12.82
C GLY A 160 -8.45 -4.64 -14.09
N ASP A 161 -9.34 -5.36 -14.73
CA ASP A 161 -9.11 -6.09 -15.99
C ASP A 161 -9.63 -5.34 -17.23
N SER A 162 -10.12 -4.13 -17.04
CA SER A 162 -10.58 -3.26 -18.12
C SER A 162 -9.42 -2.74 -18.95
N ASP A 163 -9.44 -2.98 -20.26
CA ASP A 163 -8.53 -2.37 -21.23
C ASP A 163 -8.78 -0.86 -21.42
N GLU A 164 -9.91 -0.38 -20.94
CA GLU A 164 -10.24 1.04 -20.99
C GLU A 164 -9.52 1.78 -19.88
N SER A 165 -8.94 2.94 -20.18
CA SER A 165 -8.27 3.85 -19.26
C SER A 165 -9.19 4.49 -18.20
N MET A 166 -10.30 3.86 -17.88
CA MET A 166 -11.24 4.29 -16.84
C MET A 166 -10.64 3.95 -15.47
N SER A 167 -10.01 4.95 -14.87
CA SER A 167 -9.53 4.90 -13.49
C SER A 167 -10.53 5.65 -12.60
N MET A 168 -11.02 4.98 -11.58
CA MET A 168 -11.86 5.57 -10.55
C MET A 168 -11.02 6.06 -9.37
N THR A 169 -11.51 7.07 -8.66
CA THR A 169 -10.90 7.53 -7.42
C THR A 169 -11.84 7.28 -6.25
N HIS A 170 -11.40 6.47 -5.29
CA HIS A 170 -12.07 6.30 -4.01
C HIS A 170 -11.45 7.22 -2.97
N VAL A 171 -12.22 8.20 -2.47
CA VAL A 171 -11.73 9.11 -1.43
C VAL A 171 -12.02 8.52 -0.06
N SER A 172 -10.94 8.17 0.65
CA SER A 172 -11.01 7.65 2.01
C SER A 172 -10.69 8.75 3.04
N TYR A 173 -11.41 8.75 4.16
CA TYR A 173 -11.13 9.57 5.33
C TYR A 173 -10.49 8.77 6.47
N ASP A 174 -10.11 7.52 6.23
CA ASP A 174 -9.45 6.68 7.20
C ASP A 174 -8.02 7.20 7.47
N PRO A 175 -7.71 7.64 8.70
CA PRO A 175 -6.38 8.17 9.02
C PRO A 175 -5.26 7.12 8.86
N ARG A 176 -5.58 5.82 8.90
CA ARG A 176 -4.61 4.75 8.70
C ARG A 176 -4.06 4.73 7.27
N LEU A 177 -4.90 5.06 6.28
CA LEU A 177 -4.51 5.15 4.87
C LEU A 177 -3.82 6.49 4.53
N ALA A 178 -3.87 7.48 5.41
CA ALA A 178 -3.24 8.77 5.20
C ALA A 178 -1.75 8.80 5.59
N ILE A 179 -1.24 7.76 6.25
CA ILE A 179 0.12 7.74 6.81
C ILE A 179 1.02 6.84 5.98
N ASN A 180 1.65 7.43 4.95
CA ASN A 180 2.76 6.84 4.24
C ASN A 180 4.05 7.30 4.92
N VAL A 181 4.90 6.37 5.30
CA VAL A 181 6.17 6.67 5.96
C VAL A 181 7.25 6.94 4.92
N ASN A 182 7.53 8.22 4.68
CA ASN A 182 8.58 8.67 3.78
C ASN A 182 9.72 9.38 4.51
N ARG A 183 9.45 9.91 5.71
CA ARG A 183 10.38 10.69 6.54
C ARG A 183 10.34 10.16 7.97
N ARG A 184 11.38 10.49 8.75
CA ARG A 184 11.46 10.11 10.18
C ARG A 184 10.28 10.61 10.99
N GLU A 185 9.73 11.79 10.64
CA GLU A 185 8.58 12.35 11.34
C GLU A 185 7.31 11.52 11.10
N ASP A 186 7.09 11.06 9.85
CA ASP A 186 5.97 10.16 9.54
C ASP A 186 6.07 8.87 10.36
N ALA A 187 7.30 8.31 10.50
CA ALA A 187 7.54 7.11 11.30
C ALA A 187 7.19 7.32 12.79
N ARG A 188 7.54 8.47 13.36
CA ARG A 188 7.19 8.82 14.75
C ARG A 188 5.69 8.95 14.95
N ILE A 189 5.00 9.58 14.00
CA ILE A 189 3.54 9.75 14.04
C ILE A 189 2.87 8.37 13.92
N ALA A 190 3.33 7.51 13.02
CA ALA A 190 2.82 6.16 12.89
C ALA A 190 2.97 5.35 14.19
N ALA A 191 4.17 5.36 14.80
CA ALA A 191 4.43 4.68 16.07
C ALA A 191 3.56 5.21 17.22
N ALA A 192 3.40 6.52 17.34
CA ALA A 192 2.56 7.14 18.38
C ALA A 192 1.10 6.71 18.25
N ARG A 193 0.59 6.55 17.02
CA ARG A 193 -0.80 6.10 16.80
C ARG A 193 -1.01 4.64 17.15
N LEU A 194 -0.04 3.77 16.86
CA LEU A 194 -0.09 2.36 17.28
C LEU A 194 -0.12 2.22 18.80
N SER A 195 0.76 2.96 19.48
CA SER A 195 0.80 2.95 20.95
C SER A 195 -0.50 3.46 21.57
N ALA A 196 -1.15 4.46 20.98
CA ALA A 196 -2.43 5.00 21.47
C ALA A 196 -3.55 3.96 21.29
N ALA A 197 -3.66 3.31 20.12
CA ALA A 197 -4.66 2.27 19.85
C ALA A 197 -4.53 1.08 20.83
N SER A 198 -3.30 0.63 21.10
CA SER A 198 -3.03 -0.47 22.05
C SER A 198 -3.42 -0.14 23.49
N THR A 199 -3.61 1.14 23.84
CA THR A 199 -4.00 1.60 25.17
C THR A 199 -5.53 1.67 25.32
N GLU A 200 -6.26 1.90 24.24
CA GLU A 200 -7.74 1.97 24.24
C GLU A 200 -8.40 0.57 24.30
N ASP A 201 -7.70 -0.48 23.87
CA ASP A 201 -8.18 -1.87 23.90
C ASP A 201 -7.95 -2.60 25.25
N ARG A 202 -7.40 -1.93 26.28
CA ARG A 202 -7.14 -2.48 27.62
C ARG A 202 -8.13 -1.95 28.66
#